data_59e19552262c862a6d23c0e0d5f3d448
#
_entry.id   59e19552262c862a6d23c0e0d5f3d448
#
_cell.length_a   1.000
_cell.length_b   1.000
_cell.length_c   1.000
_cell.angle_alpha   90.00
_cell.angle_beta   90.00
_cell.angle_gamma   90.00
#
_symmetry.space_group_name_H-M   'P 1'
#
loop_
_entity.id
_entity.type
_entity.pdbx_description
1 polymer ?
#
loop_
_entity_poly.entity_id
_entity_poly.type
_entity_poly.pdbx_seq_one_letter_code
_entity_poly.pdbx_strand_id
1 'polypeptide(L)'
;MTTSPGQTPAGASAPSGDGVLAWLVGGLLVGLVLLAGVLVSYKVGYDHGRDSVGAAPAETRPVETQPAETQPAETQSAAADGAAVFADAGCSSCHTLSAAGASGTVGPNLDELRPTQEQVAAIVTNGRGAMPSFADQLSPEEIQALATYVSSSAGA
;
A
#
# COMPACT_ATOMS: atom_id res chain seq x y z
N MET A 1 64.75 29.38 16.95
CA MET A 1 63.43 29.99 16.87
C MET A 1 63.25 30.51 15.45
N THR A 2 62.62 29.74 14.57
CA THR A 2 62.31 30.10 13.17
C THR A 2 60.83 30.02 12.94
N THR A 3 60.19 31.19 12.84
CA THR A 3 58.80 31.38 12.56
C THR A 3 58.55 31.16 11.07
N SER A 4 57.67 30.19 10.72
CA SER A 4 57.20 29.95 9.34
C SER A 4 56.06 30.92 9.01
N PRO A 5 56.06 31.59 7.85
CA PRO A 5 54.93 32.47 7.46
C PRO A 5 53.77 31.67 6.93
N GLY A 6 52.55 32.15 7.26
CA GLY A 6 51.27 31.56 7.00
C GLY A 6 50.92 31.32 5.54
N GLN A 7 50.32 30.17 5.28
CA GLN A 7 49.62 29.87 4.05
C GLN A 7 48.20 30.47 4.10
N THR A 8 47.91 31.35 3.16
CA THR A 8 46.59 31.89 2.88
C THR A 8 45.73 30.78 2.24
N PRO A 9 44.50 30.51 2.69
CA PRO A 9 43.63 29.55 2.02
C PRO A 9 43.17 30.15 0.67
N ALA A 10 43.37 29.33 -0.38
CA ALA A 10 42.89 29.64 -1.74
C ALA A 10 41.39 29.90 -1.74
N GLY A 11 40.99 31.01 -2.37
CA GLY A 11 39.63 31.46 -2.48
C GLY A 11 38.75 30.43 -3.17
N ALA A 12 37.60 30.13 -2.55
CA ALA A 12 36.52 29.41 -3.16
C ALA A 12 35.95 30.28 -4.30
N SER A 13 36.13 29.84 -5.54
CA SER A 13 35.52 30.46 -6.70
C SER A 13 33.99 30.31 -6.61
N ALA A 14 33.26 31.43 -6.61
CA ALA A 14 31.81 31.42 -6.69
C ALA A 14 31.37 30.77 -8.02
N PRO A 15 30.31 29.97 -8.06
CA PRO A 15 29.81 29.37 -9.29
C PRO A 15 29.35 30.49 -10.23
N SER A 16 29.85 30.47 -11.48
CA SER A 16 29.44 31.37 -12.54
C SER A 16 27.92 31.22 -12.78
N GLY A 17 27.22 32.36 -12.95
CA GLY A 17 25.75 32.41 -13.04
C GLY A 17 25.12 31.53 -14.14
N ASP A 18 25.89 31.12 -15.15
CA ASP A 18 25.45 30.25 -16.24
C ASP A 18 25.12 28.81 -15.78
N GLY A 19 25.80 28.33 -14.73
CA GLY A 19 25.55 27.03 -14.15
C GLY A 19 24.21 26.95 -13.43
N VAL A 20 23.80 28.00 -12.74
CA VAL A 20 22.52 28.04 -11.98
C VAL A 20 21.33 28.02 -12.95
N LEU A 21 21.41 28.77 -14.04
CA LEU A 21 20.33 28.82 -15.06
C LEU A 21 20.18 27.46 -15.74
N ALA A 22 21.27 26.77 -16.07
CA ALA A 22 21.23 25.43 -16.65
C ALA A 22 20.62 24.40 -15.70
N TRP A 23 20.92 24.48 -14.41
CA TRP A 23 20.30 23.61 -13.38
C TRP A 23 18.82 23.89 -13.20
N LEU A 24 18.38 25.14 -13.23
CA LEU A 24 16.96 25.51 -13.10
C LEU A 24 16.16 25.04 -14.33
N VAL A 25 16.69 25.22 -15.53
CA VAL A 25 16.03 24.76 -16.77
C VAL A 25 15.99 23.23 -16.84
N GLY A 26 17.08 22.55 -16.47
CA GLY A 26 17.13 21.09 -16.40
C GLY A 26 16.13 20.52 -15.38
N GLY A 27 16.06 21.12 -14.20
CA GLY A 27 15.09 20.73 -13.15
C GLY A 27 13.64 20.92 -13.57
N LEU A 28 13.33 22.04 -14.29
CA LEU A 28 11.99 22.31 -14.80
C LEU A 28 11.56 21.29 -15.86
N LEU A 29 12.45 20.93 -16.79
CA LEU A 29 12.16 19.93 -17.82
C LEU A 29 11.92 18.53 -17.23
N VAL A 30 12.74 18.11 -16.28
CA VAL A 30 12.54 16.83 -15.58
C VAL A 30 11.22 16.83 -14.80
N GLY A 31 10.91 17.92 -14.11
CA GLY A 31 9.62 18.08 -13.41
C GLY A 31 8.41 17.97 -14.33
N LEU A 32 8.48 18.59 -15.54
CA LEU A 32 7.42 18.53 -16.54
C LEU A 32 7.21 17.11 -17.09
N VAL A 33 8.29 16.38 -17.35
CA VAL A 33 8.22 14.99 -17.84
C VAL A 33 7.61 14.08 -16.79
N LEU A 34 8.00 14.23 -15.52
CA LEU A 34 7.44 13.45 -14.40
C LEU A 34 5.95 13.76 -14.20
N LEU A 35 5.55 15.03 -14.29
CA LEU A 35 4.15 15.44 -14.18
C LEU A 35 3.29 14.87 -15.31
N ALA A 36 3.82 14.89 -16.54
CA ALA A 36 3.14 14.30 -17.70
C ALA A 36 2.98 12.77 -17.54
N GLY A 37 3.99 12.09 -17.01
CA GLY A 37 3.94 10.64 -16.72
C GLY A 37 2.87 10.30 -15.69
N VAL A 38 2.76 11.08 -14.61
CA VAL A 38 1.72 10.90 -13.57
C VAL A 38 0.32 11.13 -14.14
N LEU A 39 0.13 12.16 -14.97
CA LEU A 39 -1.16 12.46 -15.60
C LEU A 39 -1.61 11.38 -16.59
N VAL A 40 -0.67 10.80 -17.35
CA VAL A 40 -0.97 9.69 -18.27
C VAL A 40 -1.35 8.43 -17.49
N SER A 41 -0.60 8.09 -16.42
CA SER A 41 -0.91 6.95 -15.57
C SER A 41 -2.26 7.11 -14.87
N TYR A 42 -2.58 8.33 -14.41
CA TYR A 42 -3.87 8.64 -13.79
C TYR A 42 -5.04 8.48 -14.79
N LYS A 43 -4.88 8.95 -16.04
CA LYS A 43 -5.93 8.81 -17.06
C LYS A 43 -6.18 7.35 -17.46
N VAL A 44 -5.11 6.56 -17.66
CA VAL A 44 -5.25 5.13 -18.01
C VAL A 44 -5.94 4.35 -16.88
N GLY A 45 -5.65 4.65 -15.63
CA GLY A 45 -6.33 4.04 -14.48
C GLY A 45 -7.81 4.43 -14.36
N TYR A 46 -8.18 5.64 -14.77
CA TYR A 46 -9.56 6.15 -14.66
C TYR A 46 -10.49 5.59 -15.75
N ASP A 47 -9.97 5.32 -16.94
CA ASP A 47 -10.76 4.83 -18.08
C ASP A 47 -11.06 3.32 -17.96
N HIS A 48 -10.18 2.51 -17.33
CA HIS A 48 -10.42 1.08 -17.11
C HIS A 48 -11.50 0.78 -16.04
N GLY A 49 -11.83 1.73 -15.19
CA GLY A 49 -12.86 1.57 -14.15
C GLY A 49 -14.31 1.82 -14.61
N ARG A 50 -14.51 2.32 -15.83
CA ARG A 50 -15.85 2.69 -16.31
C ARG A 50 -16.52 1.70 -17.27
N ASP A 51 -15.79 0.75 -17.82
CA ASP A 51 -16.32 -0.19 -18.83
C ASP A 51 -16.99 -1.44 -18.25
N SER A 52 -17.13 -1.55 -16.92
CA SER A 52 -17.71 -2.71 -16.25
C SER A 52 -19.22 -2.61 -15.94
N VAL A 53 -19.89 -1.55 -16.36
CA VAL A 53 -21.35 -1.42 -16.23
C VAL A 53 -22.03 -1.54 -17.59
N GLY A 54 -21.92 -2.70 -18.23
CA GLY A 54 -22.69 -3.09 -19.39
C GLY A 54 -23.96 -3.83 -18.94
N ALA A 55 -25.11 -3.16 -19.04
CA ALA A 55 -26.41 -3.76 -18.83
C ALA A 55 -26.68 -4.84 -19.90
N ALA A 56 -26.86 -6.07 -19.49
CA ALA A 56 -27.42 -7.14 -20.31
C ALA A 56 -28.89 -7.32 -20.02
N PRO A 57 -29.74 -7.60 -21.06
CA PRO A 57 -31.19 -7.75 -20.91
C PRO A 57 -31.56 -9.01 -20.13
N ALA A 58 -32.62 -8.92 -19.36
CA ALA A 58 -33.22 -10.01 -18.59
C ALA A 58 -33.76 -11.12 -19.51
N GLU A 59 -33.12 -12.28 -19.50
CA GLU A 59 -33.74 -13.53 -19.93
C GLU A 59 -34.10 -14.38 -18.71
N THR A 60 -35.39 -14.56 -18.54
CA THR A 60 -36.01 -15.44 -17.55
C THR A 60 -35.65 -16.90 -17.84
N ARG A 61 -34.79 -17.50 -17.00
CA ARG A 61 -34.61 -18.97 -16.92
C ARG A 61 -35.20 -19.50 -15.62
N PRO A 62 -35.79 -20.71 -15.65
CA PRO A 62 -36.42 -21.31 -14.46
C PRO A 62 -35.35 -21.62 -13.39
N VAL A 63 -35.76 -21.34 -12.16
CA VAL A 63 -34.99 -21.66 -10.93
C VAL A 63 -34.85 -23.16 -10.81
N GLU A 64 -33.67 -23.70 -11.10
CA GLU A 64 -33.27 -25.03 -10.71
C GLU A 64 -32.44 -24.90 -9.43
N THR A 65 -32.97 -25.44 -8.36
CA THR A 65 -32.38 -25.45 -7.01
C THR A 65 -31.13 -26.32 -7.01
N GLN A 66 -29.93 -25.71 -7.17
CA GLN A 66 -28.68 -26.39 -6.91
C GLN A 66 -28.26 -26.16 -5.46
N PRO A 67 -27.75 -27.19 -4.77
CA PRO A 67 -27.18 -27.05 -3.44
C PRO A 67 -25.96 -26.12 -3.48
N ALA A 68 -25.82 -25.25 -2.49
CA ALA A 68 -24.73 -24.30 -2.33
C ALA A 68 -23.37 -25.02 -2.27
N GLU A 69 -22.69 -25.08 -3.41
CA GLU A 69 -21.25 -25.34 -3.45
C GLU A 69 -20.52 -23.99 -3.21
N THR A 70 -19.85 -23.95 -2.12
CA THR A 70 -19.03 -22.85 -1.59
C THR A 70 -18.04 -22.34 -2.66
N GLN A 71 -18.22 -21.11 -3.08
CA GLN A 71 -17.43 -20.48 -4.15
C GLN A 71 -15.99 -20.20 -3.71
N PRO A 72 -14.97 -20.76 -4.38
CA PRO A 72 -13.57 -20.39 -4.16
C PRO A 72 -13.21 -18.97 -4.66
N ALA A 73 -13.99 -18.43 -5.60
CA ALA A 73 -13.68 -17.15 -6.27
C ALA A 73 -13.87 -15.91 -5.38
N GLU A 74 -14.90 -15.90 -4.54
CA GLU A 74 -15.15 -14.76 -3.63
C GLU A 74 -14.10 -14.68 -2.52
N THR A 75 -13.62 -15.84 -2.03
CA THR A 75 -12.57 -15.89 -1.02
C THR A 75 -11.22 -15.39 -1.56
N GLN A 76 -10.92 -15.65 -2.84
CA GLN A 76 -9.69 -15.16 -3.47
C GLN A 76 -9.71 -13.65 -3.70
N SER A 77 -10.85 -13.08 -4.07
CA SER A 77 -11.00 -11.64 -4.22
C SER A 77 -10.84 -10.92 -2.87
N ALA A 78 -11.56 -11.36 -1.84
CA ALA A 78 -11.47 -10.79 -0.50
C ALA A 78 -10.05 -10.90 0.10
N ALA A 79 -9.33 -11.99 -0.17
CA ALA A 79 -7.94 -12.14 0.30
C ALA A 79 -6.98 -11.21 -0.46
N ALA A 80 -7.18 -10.97 -1.74
CA ALA A 80 -6.39 -10.03 -2.53
C ALA A 80 -6.62 -8.59 -2.07
N ASP A 81 -7.87 -8.21 -1.82
CA ASP A 81 -8.24 -6.90 -1.28
C ASP A 81 -7.66 -6.73 0.14
N GLY A 82 -7.71 -7.77 0.98
CA GLY A 82 -7.14 -7.76 2.32
C GLY A 82 -5.61 -7.61 2.35
N ALA A 83 -4.90 -8.14 1.35
CA ALA A 83 -3.45 -7.94 1.21
C ALA A 83 -3.10 -6.48 0.91
N ALA A 84 -3.88 -5.82 0.06
CA ALA A 84 -3.73 -4.39 -0.21
C ALA A 84 -3.99 -3.56 1.06
N VAL A 85 -5.08 -3.83 1.78
CA VAL A 85 -5.40 -3.17 3.05
C VAL A 85 -4.28 -3.37 4.07
N PHE A 86 -3.70 -4.58 4.18
CA PHE A 86 -2.57 -4.87 5.09
C PHE A 86 -1.35 -3.99 4.80
N ALA A 87 -1.04 -3.78 3.52
CA ALA A 87 0.07 -2.93 3.08
C ALA A 87 -0.22 -1.45 3.32
N ASP A 88 -1.38 -0.97 2.88
CA ASP A 88 -1.77 0.45 2.90
C ASP A 88 -2.00 0.98 4.32
N ALA A 89 -2.58 0.17 5.21
CA ALA A 89 -2.74 0.51 6.62
C ALA A 89 -1.43 0.39 7.44
N GLY A 90 -0.32 -0.02 6.81
CA GLY A 90 0.99 -0.06 7.43
C GLY A 90 1.19 -1.16 8.47
N CYS A 91 0.39 -2.24 8.43
CA CYS A 91 0.47 -3.36 9.38
C CYS A 91 1.85 -4.02 9.40
N SER A 92 2.54 -4.05 8.24
CA SER A 92 3.89 -4.60 8.06
C SER A 92 4.97 -3.90 8.89
N SER A 93 4.75 -2.66 9.31
CA SER A 93 5.71 -1.92 10.15
C SER A 93 5.84 -2.49 11.56
N CYS A 94 4.78 -3.15 12.04
CA CYS A 94 4.72 -3.68 13.39
C CYS A 94 4.66 -5.21 13.45
N HIS A 95 4.02 -5.87 12.48
CA HIS A 95 3.78 -7.31 12.47
C HIS A 95 4.67 -8.08 11.49
N THR A 96 5.00 -9.32 11.86
CA THR A 96 5.55 -10.31 10.94
C THR A 96 4.40 -11.10 10.31
N LEU A 97 4.39 -11.19 8.98
CA LEU A 97 3.52 -12.05 8.18
C LEU A 97 4.24 -12.39 6.88
N SER A 98 4.68 -13.63 6.74
CA SER A 98 5.52 -14.11 5.61
C SER A 98 4.82 -13.93 4.27
N ALA A 99 3.54 -14.22 4.19
CA ALA A 99 2.73 -14.07 2.98
C ALA A 99 2.67 -12.62 2.47
N ALA A 100 2.83 -11.62 3.37
CA ALA A 100 2.90 -10.21 3.02
C ALA A 100 4.34 -9.68 2.87
N GLY A 101 5.37 -10.53 3.03
CA GLY A 101 6.76 -10.09 3.11
C GLY A 101 7.05 -9.17 4.30
N ALA A 102 6.19 -9.18 5.31
CA ALA A 102 6.27 -8.32 6.48
C ALA A 102 7.18 -8.94 7.56
N SER A 103 8.04 -8.11 8.16
CA SER A 103 9.03 -8.53 9.16
C SER A 103 9.06 -7.62 10.40
N GLY A 104 7.99 -6.88 10.67
CA GLY A 104 7.86 -6.05 11.86
C GLY A 104 7.87 -6.86 13.15
N THR A 105 8.52 -6.34 14.20
CA THR A 105 8.74 -7.04 15.49
C THR A 105 8.16 -6.28 16.69
N VAL A 106 7.43 -5.20 16.47
CA VAL A 106 6.77 -4.42 17.53
C VAL A 106 5.51 -5.12 18.01
N GLY A 107 4.73 -5.66 17.08
CA GLY A 107 3.56 -6.49 17.33
C GLY A 107 3.90 -7.98 17.31
N PRO A 108 2.93 -8.84 17.63
CA PRO A 108 3.12 -10.29 17.55
C PRO A 108 3.39 -10.76 16.12
N ASN A 109 4.15 -11.85 16.01
CA ASN A 109 4.30 -12.59 14.76
C ASN A 109 2.99 -13.31 14.42
N LEU A 110 2.35 -12.91 13.34
CA LEU A 110 1.05 -13.43 12.93
C LEU A 110 1.13 -14.87 12.42
N ASP A 111 2.27 -15.27 11.82
CA ASP A 111 2.50 -16.65 11.38
C ASP A 111 2.53 -17.64 12.54
N GLU A 112 3.06 -17.22 13.68
CA GLU A 112 3.09 -18.02 14.90
C GLU A 112 1.76 -17.99 15.64
N LEU A 113 1.12 -16.81 15.71
CA LEU A 113 -0.13 -16.60 16.44
C LEU A 113 -1.31 -17.31 15.78
N ARG A 114 -1.36 -17.34 14.44
CA ARG A 114 -2.46 -17.92 13.62
C ARG A 114 -3.84 -17.49 14.11
N PRO A 115 -4.13 -16.19 14.10
CA PRO A 115 -5.37 -15.67 14.66
C PRO A 115 -6.57 -16.07 13.79
N THR A 116 -7.73 -16.23 14.41
CA THR A 116 -8.98 -16.41 13.65
C THR A 116 -9.42 -15.08 13.01
N GLN A 117 -10.28 -15.17 12.00
CA GLN A 117 -10.83 -13.99 11.33
C GLN A 117 -11.54 -13.05 12.31
N GLU A 118 -12.34 -13.61 13.23
CA GLU A 118 -13.05 -12.83 14.23
C GLU A 118 -12.10 -12.12 15.21
N GLN A 119 -11.00 -12.78 15.59
CA GLN A 119 -9.98 -12.18 16.44
C GLN A 119 -9.30 -11.01 15.75
N VAL A 120 -8.94 -11.18 14.47
CA VAL A 120 -8.32 -10.10 13.70
C VAL A 120 -9.30 -8.93 13.57
N ALA A 121 -10.54 -9.17 13.14
CA ALA A 121 -11.55 -8.13 12.98
C ALA A 121 -11.78 -7.36 14.28
N ALA A 122 -11.94 -8.06 15.41
CA ALA A 122 -12.15 -7.44 16.71
C ALA A 122 -10.96 -6.59 17.16
N ILE A 123 -9.72 -7.05 16.96
CA ILE A 123 -8.51 -6.32 17.38
C ILE A 123 -8.26 -5.12 16.46
N VAL A 124 -8.45 -5.25 15.16
CA VAL A 124 -8.29 -4.14 14.21
C VAL A 124 -9.33 -3.04 14.49
N THR A 125 -10.57 -3.43 14.78
CA THR A 125 -11.64 -2.47 15.10
C THR A 125 -11.39 -1.73 16.41
N ASN A 126 -10.98 -2.45 17.46
CA ASN A 126 -10.95 -1.87 18.82
C ASN A 126 -9.54 -1.43 19.25
N GLY A 127 -8.50 -1.89 18.57
CA GLY A 127 -7.13 -1.79 19.04
C GLY A 127 -6.81 -2.75 20.17
N ARG A 128 -5.52 -2.91 20.51
CA ARG A 128 -5.08 -3.71 21.65
C ARG A 128 -3.69 -3.32 22.13
N GLY A 129 -3.57 -2.82 23.35
CA GLY A 129 -2.29 -2.41 23.91
C GLY A 129 -1.66 -1.27 23.11
N ALA A 130 -0.50 -1.50 22.48
CA ALA A 130 0.17 -0.53 21.61
C ALA A 130 -0.42 -0.44 20.19
N MET A 131 -1.24 -1.42 19.79
CA MET A 131 -1.91 -1.40 18.48
C MET A 131 -3.11 -0.45 18.54
N PRO A 132 -3.17 0.59 17.69
CA PRO A 132 -4.31 1.50 17.66
C PRO A 132 -5.56 0.84 17.08
N SER A 133 -6.72 1.46 17.30
CA SER A 133 -7.94 1.18 16.55
C SER A 133 -7.82 1.70 15.12
N PHE A 134 -8.33 0.94 14.16
CA PHE A 134 -8.42 1.31 12.75
C PHE A 134 -9.86 1.57 12.29
N ALA A 135 -10.84 1.55 13.20
CA ALA A 135 -12.25 1.76 12.87
C ALA A 135 -12.56 3.11 12.21
N ASP A 136 -11.74 4.14 12.47
CA ASP A 136 -11.89 5.47 11.86
C ASP A 136 -11.13 5.59 10.53
N GLN A 137 -10.31 4.59 10.16
CA GLN A 137 -9.46 4.60 8.97
C GLN A 137 -9.89 3.58 7.91
N LEU A 138 -10.46 2.46 8.35
CA LEU A 138 -10.90 1.37 7.49
C LEU A 138 -12.42 1.18 7.61
N SER A 139 -13.07 0.97 6.48
CA SER A 139 -14.48 0.56 6.44
C SER A 139 -14.67 -0.85 7.05
N PRO A 140 -15.88 -1.21 7.46
CA PRO A 140 -16.18 -2.56 7.93
C PRO A 140 -15.82 -3.65 6.92
N GLU A 141 -16.00 -3.38 5.62
CA GLU A 141 -15.69 -4.29 4.52
C GLU A 141 -14.19 -4.51 4.39
N GLU A 142 -13.38 -3.45 4.48
CA GLU A 142 -11.91 -3.52 4.47
C GLU A 142 -11.38 -4.27 5.69
N ILE A 143 -11.98 -4.07 6.87
CA ILE A 143 -11.64 -4.83 8.07
C ILE A 143 -11.92 -6.32 7.89
N GLN A 144 -13.05 -6.69 7.26
CA GLN A 144 -13.37 -8.09 6.97
C GLN A 144 -12.42 -8.70 5.93
N ALA A 145 -12.09 -7.97 4.86
CA ALA A 145 -11.13 -8.41 3.85
C ALA A 145 -9.73 -8.63 4.47
N LEU A 146 -9.27 -7.66 5.28
CA LEU A 146 -8.03 -7.77 6.03
C LEU A 146 -8.02 -8.98 6.98
N ALA A 147 -9.11 -9.18 7.72
CA ALA A 147 -9.24 -10.28 8.66
C ALA A 147 -9.21 -11.65 7.94
N THR A 148 -9.89 -11.76 6.80
CA THR A 148 -9.84 -12.94 5.93
C THR A 148 -8.43 -13.20 5.44
N TYR A 149 -7.75 -12.18 4.93
CA TYR A 149 -6.38 -12.30 4.44
C TYR A 149 -5.42 -12.78 5.52
N VAL A 150 -5.40 -12.12 6.67
CA VAL A 150 -4.48 -12.47 7.77
C VAL A 150 -4.74 -13.88 8.27
N SER A 151 -6.01 -14.25 8.52
CA SER A 151 -6.34 -15.57 9.06
C SER A 151 -6.04 -16.71 8.09
N SER A 152 -6.16 -16.49 6.78
CA SER A 152 -5.88 -17.49 5.76
C SER A 152 -4.39 -17.59 5.40
N SER A 153 -3.62 -16.53 5.59
CA SER A 153 -2.20 -16.44 5.21
C SER A 153 -1.24 -16.74 6.36
N ALA A 154 -1.68 -16.64 7.61
CA ALA A 154 -0.84 -16.82 8.78
C ALA A 154 -0.39 -18.27 8.94
N GLY A 155 0.93 -18.50 8.83
CA GLY A 155 1.56 -19.82 8.95
C GLY A 155 1.37 -20.72 7.72
N ALA A 156 1.11 -20.09 6.54
CA ALA A 156 1.06 -20.77 5.26
C ALA A 156 2.48 -21.03 4.69
#